data_8096168f27938cae9ce0000283823ff9
#
_entry.id   8096168f27938cae9ce0000283823ff9
#
_cell.length_a   1.000
_cell.length_b   1.000
_cell.length_c   1.000
_cell.angle_alpha   90.00
_cell.angle_beta   90.00
_cell.angle_gamma   90.00
#
_symmetry.space_group_name_H-M   'P 1'
#
loop_
_entity.id
_entity.type
_entity.pdbx_description
1 polymer ?
#
loop_
_entity_poly.entity_id
_entity_poly.type
_entity_poly.pdbx_seq_one_letter_code
_entity_poly.pdbx_strand_id
1 'polypeptide(L)'
;LGIVFASGAANRICCLVVYGAAALAAGYRVVVHLVNEGLVAFRKDVLPRLNTQDLGVTMGPQIYIPYIETYLRNLKSAVEKGEFKDWYSFLKELKTVYGDAFRIYACPLAAQLYNIKKEDLVDIVDDIRGAESFLEEVYGGPILYL
;
A
#
# COMPACT_ATOMS: atom_id res chain seq x y z
N LEU A 1 -2.76 8.69 -12.29
CA LEU A 1 -3.57 7.70 -11.57
C LEU A 1 -3.59 8.01 -10.09
N GLY A 2 -4.79 8.14 -9.52
CA GLY A 2 -5.01 8.17 -8.08
C GLY A 2 -5.32 6.76 -7.55
N ILE A 3 -4.82 6.45 -6.36
CA ILE A 3 -5.15 5.22 -5.65
C ILE A 3 -5.55 5.58 -4.21
N VAL A 4 -6.81 5.36 -3.87
CA VAL A 4 -7.25 5.42 -2.47
C VAL A 4 -7.08 4.02 -1.89
N PHE A 5 -6.10 3.89 -1.00
CA PHE A 5 -5.78 2.61 -0.36
C PHE A 5 -6.34 2.58 1.07
N ALA A 6 -7.39 1.79 1.25
CA ALA A 6 -8.14 1.71 2.51
C ALA A 6 -7.96 0.40 3.27
N SER A 7 -7.32 -0.60 2.67
CA SER A 7 -7.23 -1.93 3.25
C SER A 7 -5.94 -2.14 4.05
N GLY A 8 -6.06 -2.71 5.25
CA GLY A 8 -4.93 -3.21 6.03
C GLY A 8 -4.58 -4.67 5.76
N ALA A 9 -5.27 -5.32 4.83
CA ALA A 9 -5.12 -6.76 4.59
C ALA A 9 -3.83 -7.07 3.81
N ALA A 10 -3.07 -8.06 4.29
CA ALA A 10 -1.81 -8.48 3.69
C ALA A 10 -1.95 -8.94 2.22
N ASN A 11 -3.10 -9.45 1.82
CA ASN A 11 -3.38 -9.88 0.46
C ASN A 11 -3.91 -8.74 -0.45
N ARG A 12 -4.10 -7.54 0.07
CA ARG A 12 -4.58 -6.39 -0.73
C ARG A 12 -3.46 -5.47 -1.22
N ILE A 13 -2.34 -5.43 -0.51
CA ILE A 13 -1.22 -4.58 -0.91
C ILE A 13 -0.66 -4.95 -2.28
N CYS A 14 -0.81 -6.20 -2.72
CA CYS A 14 -0.41 -6.61 -4.06
C CYS A 14 -1.13 -5.80 -5.16
N CYS A 15 -2.40 -5.45 -4.96
CA CYS A 15 -3.15 -4.65 -5.92
C CYS A 15 -2.56 -3.25 -6.05
N LEU A 16 -2.23 -2.61 -4.92
CA LEU A 16 -1.54 -1.32 -4.92
C LEU A 16 -0.23 -1.39 -5.69
N VAL A 17 0.60 -2.39 -5.40
CA VAL A 17 1.91 -2.56 -6.03
C VAL A 17 1.78 -2.83 -7.53
N VAL A 18 0.93 -3.78 -7.93
CA VAL A 18 0.78 -4.18 -9.34
C VAL A 18 0.22 -3.05 -10.19
N TYR A 19 -0.88 -2.42 -9.77
CA TYR A 19 -1.47 -1.32 -10.55
C TYR A 19 -0.61 -0.07 -10.51
N GLY A 20 0.02 0.23 -9.37
CA GLY A 20 0.94 1.35 -9.24
C GLY A 20 2.16 1.18 -10.15
N ALA A 21 2.81 0.02 -10.11
CA ALA A 21 3.98 -0.27 -10.94
C ALA A 21 3.64 -0.25 -12.43
N ALA A 22 2.52 -0.85 -12.85
CA ALA A 22 2.08 -0.85 -14.24
C ALA A 22 1.80 0.57 -14.74
N ALA A 23 1.14 1.41 -13.94
CA ALA A 23 0.88 2.80 -14.29
C ALA A 23 2.17 3.63 -14.41
N LEU A 24 3.10 3.47 -13.46
CA LEU A 24 4.42 4.13 -13.51
C LEU A 24 5.22 3.71 -14.75
N ALA A 25 5.25 2.41 -15.05
CA ALA A 25 5.92 1.88 -16.24
C ALA A 25 5.29 2.41 -17.55
N ALA A 26 3.99 2.68 -17.55
CA ALA A 26 3.28 3.30 -18.67
C ALA A 26 3.45 4.84 -18.75
N GLY A 27 4.26 5.44 -17.86
CA GLY A 27 4.54 6.87 -17.84
C GLY A 27 3.51 7.72 -17.09
N TYR A 28 2.60 7.10 -16.34
CA TYR A 28 1.67 7.84 -15.49
C TYR A 28 2.35 8.33 -14.21
N ARG A 29 1.94 9.48 -13.74
CA ARG A 29 2.13 9.86 -12.34
C ARG A 29 1.14 9.07 -11.48
N VAL A 30 1.61 8.51 -10.36
CA VAL A 30 0.80 7.75 -9.41
C VAL A 30 0.81 8.45 -8.05
N VAL A 31 -0.37 8.74 -7.52
CA VAL A 31 -0.54 9.30 -6.18
C VAL A 31 -1.40 8.36 -5.36
N VAL A 32 -0.87 7.92 -4.23
CA VAL A 32 -1.55 7.05 -3.27
C VAL A 32 -2.02 7.87 -2.08
N HIS A 33 -3.28 7.70 -1.69
CA HIS A 33 -3.84 8.26 -0.46
C HIS A 33 -4.18 7.14 0.51
N LEU A 34 -3.43 7.04 1.58
CA LEU A 34 -3.60 6.03 2.63
C LEU A 34 -4.70 6.47 3.58
N VAL A 35 -5.78 5.72 3.62
CA VAL A 35 -6.94 5.98 4.48
C VAL A 35 -7.26 4.75 5.34
N ASN A 36 -7.98 4.93 6.42
CA ASN A 36 -8.44 3.85 7.31
C ASN A 36 -7.30 2.84 7.63
N GLU A 37 -7.57 1.55 7.52
CA GLU A 37 -6.59 0.47 7.78
C GLU A 37 -5.43 0.46 6.79
N GLY A 38 -5.60 1.07 5.61
CA GLY A 38 -4.51 1.27 4.65
C GLY A 38 -3.40 2.16 5.22
N LEU A 39 -3.74 3.14 6.06
CA LEU A 39 -2.75 3.92 6.79
C LEU A 39 -2.01 3.07 7.84
N VAL A 40 -2.74 2.24 8.59
CA VAL A 40 -2.16 1.32 9.57
C VAL A 40 -1.18 0.35 8.90
N ALA A 41 -1.52 -0.14 7.69
CA ALA A 41 -0.66 -1.02 6.90
C ALA A 41 0.71 -0.41 6.59
N PHE A 42 0.82 0.93 6.54
CA PHE A 42 2.08 1.63 6.25
C PHE A 42 2.86 2.07 7.49
N ARG A 43 2.55 1.54 8.65
CA ARG A 43 3.39 1.70 9.85
C ARG A 43 4.69 0.93 9.71
N LYS A 44 5.75 1.42 10.36
CA LYS A 44 7.08 0.79 10.40
C LYS A 44 7.07 -0.62 10.99
N ASP A 45 6.15 -0.87 11.92
CA ASP A 45 5.97 -2.18 12.58
C ASP A 45 4.99 -3.10 11.85
N VAL A 46 4.33 -2.65 10.79
CA VAL A 46 3.32 -3.41 10.04
C VAL A 46 3.81 -3.75 8.63
N LEU A 47 4.11 -2.75 7.80
CA LEU A 47 4.39 -2.95 6.37
C LEU A 47 5.50 -3.99 6.08
N PRO A 48 6.63 -4.02 6.81
CA PRO A 48 7.67 -5.02 6.58
C PRO A 48 7.23 -6.47 6.83
N ARG A 49 6.10 -6.66 7.55
CA ARG A 49 5.55 -7.96 7.94
C ARG A 49 4.32 -8.38 7.13
N LEU A 50 3.81 -7.54 6.22
CA LEU A 50 2.58 -7.83 5.47
C LEU A 50 2.69 -9.00 4.49
N ASN A 51 3.88 -9.48 4.20
CA ASN A 51 4.13 -10.68 3.41
C ASN A 51 4.24 -11.96 4.25
N THR A 52 3.93 -11.91 5.55
CA THR A 52 3.98 -13.05 6.46
C THR A 52 2.57 -13.48 6.91
N GLN A 53 2.43 -14.76 7.28
CA GLN A 53 1.17 -15.29 7.80
C GLN A 53 0.80 -14.72 9.18
N ASP A 54 1.77 -14.18 9.91
CA ASP A 54 1.60 -13.72 11.29
C ASP A 54 0.62 -12.55 11.42
N LEU A 55 0.40 -11.82 10.33
CA LEU A 55 -0.53 -10.71 10.30
C LEU A 55 -1.91 -11.06 9.75
N GLY A 56 -2.22 -12.33 9.57
CA GLY A 56 -3.45 -12.99 9.17
C GLY A 56 -4.71 -12.15 9.04
N VAL A 57 -4.65 -11.06 8.29
CA VAL A 57 -5.78 -10.18 8.11
C VAL A 57 -6.63 -10.73 6.98
N THR A 58 -7.62 -11.49 7.35
CA THR A 58 -8.63 -11.96 6.41
C THR A 58 -9.78 -10.97 6.38
N MET A 59 -9.88 -10.24 5.29
CA MET A 59 -11.04 -9.39 5.01
C MET A 59 -11.95 -10.12 4.05
N GLY A 60 -13.13 -10.50 4.50
CA GLY A 60 -14.14 -11.11 3.65
C GLY A 60 -14.83 -12.34 4.25
N PRO A 61 -15.76 -12.98 3.52
CA PRO A 61 -16.48 -14.16 3.97
C PRO A 61 -15.52 -15.30 4.36
N GLN A 62 -15.90 -16.07 5.38
CA GLN A 62 -15.08 -17.19 5.89
C GLN A 62 -14.68 -18.20 4.80
N ILE A 63 -15.47 -18.34 3.76
CA ILE A 63 -15.18 -19.22 2.62
C ILE A 63 -13.87 -18.87 1.90
N TYR A 64 -13.40 -17.63 2.00
CA TYR A 64 -12.14 -17.20 1.37
C TYR A 64 -10.89 -17.44 2.23
N ILE A 65 -11.05 -17.74 3.51
CA ILE A 65 -9.93 -17.92 4.45
C ILE A 65 -8.89 -18.91 3.94
N PRO A 66 -9.24 -20.15 3.52
CA PRO A 66 -8.26 -21.12 3.04
C PRO A 66 -7.48 -20.66 1.80
N TYR A 67 -8.11 -19.88 0.95
CA TYR A 67 -7.47 -19.34 -0.27
C TYR A 67 -6.51 -18.21 0.08
N ILE A 68 -6.88 -17.35 1.02
CA ILE A 68 -6.02 -16.26 1.50
C ILE A 68 -4.81 -16.83 2.23
N GLU A 69 -4.98 -17.83 3.08
CA GLU A 69 -3.87 -18.54 3.74
C GLU A 69 -2.92 -19.18 2.73
N THR A 70 -3.47 -19.80 1.69
CA THR A 70 -2.68 -20.36 0.59
C THR A 70 -1.90 -19.29 -0.15
N TYR A 71 -2.54 -18.16 -0.46
CA TYR A 71 -1.89 -17.01 -1.08
C TYR A 71 -0.71 -16.51 -0.23
N LEU A 72 -0.93 -16.27 1.06
CA LEU A 72 0.11 -15.76 1.96
C LEU A 72 1.29 -16.75 2.12
N ARG A 73 1.00 -18.04 2.22
CA ARG A 73 2.02 -19.09 2.27
C ARG A 73 2.87 -19.12 0.99
N ASN A 74 2.21 -19.05 -0.18
CA ASN A 74 2.91 -19.05 -1.45
C ASN A 74 3.74 -17.77 -1.64
N LEU A 75 3.21 -16.62 -1.25
CA LEU A 75 3.95 -15.36 -1.27
C LEU A 75 5.19 -15.42 -0.39
N LYS A 76 5.03 -15.89 0.86
CA LYS A 76 6.16 -16.05 1.78
C LYS A 76 7.24 -16.96 1.18
N SER A 77 6.85 -18.11 0.64
CA SER A 77 7.79 -19.05 -0.01
C SER A 77 8.51 -18.39 -1.20
N ALA A 78 7.81 -17.67 -2.04
CA ALA A 78 8.39 -16.98 -3.20
C ALA A 78 9.39 -15.89 -2.78
N VAL A 79 9.08 -15.14 -1.71
CA VAL A 79 10.00 -14.13 -1.15
C VAL A 79 11.25 -14.79 -0.57
N GLU A 80 11.10 -15.88 0.20
CA GLU A 80 12.23 -16.62 0.78
C GLU A 80 13.15 -17.23 -0.28
N LYS A 81 12.60 -17.65 -1.43
CA LYS A 81 13.36 -18.17 -2.57
C LYS A 81 13.97 -17.06 -3.46
N GLY A 82 13.66 -15.81 -3.21
CA GLY A 82 14.10 -14.69 -4.04
C GLY A 82 13.39 -14.56 -5.39
N GLU A 83 12.27 -15.26 -5.58
CA GLU A 83 11.42 -15.18 -6.78
C GLU A 83 10.60 -13.88 -6.79
N PHE A 84 10.25 -13.38 -5.60
CA PHE A 84 9.56 -12.12 -5.38
C PHE A 84 10.28 -11.28 -4.33
N LYS A 85 10.22 -9.94 -4.49
CA LYS A 85 10.55 -9.01 -3.42
C LYS A 85 9.35 -8.89 -2.48
N ASP A 86 9.61 -8.70 -1.18
CA ASP A 86 8.55 -8.28 -0.27
C ASP A 86 7.97 -6.93 -0.70
N TRP A 87 6.73 -6.67 -0.32
CA TRP A 87 6.00 -5.49 -0.79
C TRP A 87 6.65 -4.17 -0.40
N TYR A 88 7.25 -4.10 0.80
CA TYR A 88 7.93 -2.89 1.24
C TYR A 88 9.17 -2.60 0.40
N SER A 89 10.00 -3.61 0.17
CA SER A 89 11.18 -3.48 -0.70
C SER A 89 10.80 -3.11 -2.14
N PHE A 90 9.71 -3.67 -2.64
CA PHE A 90 9.21 -3.34 -3.98
C PHE A 90 8.75 -1.87 -4.07
N LEU A 91 7.97 -1.40 -3.09
CA LEU A 91 7.53 0.00 -3.03
C LEU A 91 8.70 0.98 -2.90
N LYS A 92 9.73 0.62 -2.12
CA LYS A 92 10.97 1.43 -2.01
C LYS A 92 11.69 1.53 -3.35
N GLU A 93 11.77 0.43 -4.10
CA GLU A 93 12.35 0.44 -5.44
C GLU A 93 11.56 1.34 -6.39
N LEU A 94 10.22 1.23 -6.42
CA LEU A 94 9.38 2.14 -7.20
C LEU A 94 9.63 3.61 -6.82
N LYS A 95 9.74 3.89 -5.52
CA LYS A 95 10.03 5.24 -5.04
C LYS A 95 11.41 5.74 -5.52
N THR A 96 12.40 4.88 -5.51
CA THR A 96 13.77 5.20 -5.97
C THR A 96 13.81 5.45 -7.48
N VAL A 97 13.14 4.60 -8.26
CA VAL A 97 13.17 4.66 -9.73
C VAL A 97 12.35 5.83 -10.27
N TYR A 98 11.16 6.05 -9.70
CA TYR A 98 10.20 7.00 -10.26
C TYR A 98 10.15 8.35 -9.50
N GLY A 99 10.79 8.45 -8.35
CA GLY A 99 10.91 9.72 -7.61
C GLY A 99 9.56 10.42 -7.42
N ASP A 100 9.48 11.63 -7.92
CA ASP A 100 8.30 12.50 -7.80
C ASP A 100 7.08 12.02 -8.60
N ALA A 101 7.25 11.11 -9.54
CA ALA A 101 6.12 10.50 -10.25
C ALA A 101 5.35 9.51 -9.37
N PHE A 102 5.91 9.08 -8.24
CA PHE A 102 5.26 8.20 -7.27
C PHE A 102 5.16 8.86 -5.90
N ARG A 103 3.95 9.29 -5.52
CA ARG A 103 3.67 9.95 -4.24
C ARG A 103 2.75 9.12 -3.37
N ILE A 104 3.02 9.12 -2.06
CA ILE A 104 2.22 8.42 -1.05
C ILE A 104 1.91 9.40 0.08
N TYR A 105 0.65 9.70 0.29
CA TYR A 105 0.17 10.59 1.34
C TYR A 105 -0.68 9.87 2.36
N ALA A 106 -0.52 10.23 3.62
CA ALA A 106 -1.33 9.75 4.73
C ALA A 106 -2.51 10.70 4.98
N CYS A 107 -3.72 10.15 5.13
CA CYS A 107 -4.90 10.92 5.48
C CYS A 107 -4.78 11.50 6.91
N PRO A 108 -4.89 12.82 7.12
CA PRO A 108 -4.77 13.44 8.43
C PRO A 108 -5.87 12.99 9.41
N LEU A 109 -7.10 12.78 8.95
CA LEU A 109 -8.18 12.30 9.79
C LEU A 109 -7.92 10.87 10.28
N ALA A 110 -7.51 9.97 9.39
CA ALA A 110 -7.14 8.61 9.77
C ALA A 110 -5.94 8.61 10.73
N ALA A 111 -4.92 9.43 10.46
CA ALA A 111 -3.76 9.58 11.33
C ALA A 111 -4.18 10.02 12.76
N GLN A 112 -5.06 11.01 12.85
CA GLN A 112 -5.59 11.47 14.13
C GLN A 112 -6.40 10.39 14.88
N LEU A 113 -7.32 9.71 14.19
CA LEU A 113 -8.21 8.72 14.81
C LEU A 113 -7.48 7.44 15.24
N TYR A 114 -6.42 7.04 14.52
CA TYR A 114 -5.57 5.90 14.89
C TYR A 114 -4.39 6.30 15.78
N ASN A 115 -4.25 7.59 16.15
CA ASN A 115 -3.10 8.12 16.91
C ASN A 115 -1.75 7.78 16.24
N ILE A 116 -1.70 7.87 14.91
CA ILE A 116 -0.49 7.61 14.12
C ILE A 116 0.13 8.96 13.72
N LYS A 117 1.41 9.12 14.00
CA LYS A 117 2.19 10.27 13.59
C LYS A 117 3.02 9.96 12.37
N LYS A 118 3.59 10.99 11.72
CA LYS A 118 4.46 10.82 10.55
C LYS A 118 5.66 9.92 10.85
N GLU A 119 6.24 10.05 12.04
CA GLU A 119 7.38 9.25 12.50
C GLU A 119 7.06 7.77 12.71
N ASP A 120 5.78 7.39 12.85
CA ASP A 120 5.36 5.99 12.96
C ASP A 120 5.27 5.29 11.60
N LEU A 121 5.22 6.07 10.51
CA LEU A 121 5.08 5.57 9.15
C LEU A 121 6.43 5.23 8.53
N VAL A 122 6.41 4.30 7.58
CA VAL A 122 7.60 3.98 6.77
C VAL A 122 8.08 5.19 5.97
N ASP A 123 9.35 5.20 5.65
CA ASP A 123 10.06 6.32 5.01
C ASP A 123 9.58 6.68 3.60
N ILE A 124 8.88 5.75 2.92
CA ILE A 124 8.30 5.97 1.59
C ILE A 124 7.01 6.80 1.60
N VAL A 125 6.40 7.04 2.76
CA VAL A 125 5.27 7.96 2.88
C VAL A 125 5.80 9.39 2.86
N ASP A 126 5.41 10.16 1.85
CA ASP A 126 5.95 11.50 1.61
C ASP A 126 5.49 12.50 2.68
N ASP A 127 4.17 12.55 2.92
CA ASP A 127 3.59 13.57 3.81
C ASP A 127 2.22 13.16 4.33
N ILE A 128 1.72 13.92 5.30
CA ILE A 128 0.31 13.86 5.74
C ILE A 128 -0.45 14.95 4.98
N ARG A 129 -1.32 14.54 4.06
CA ARG A 129 -2.12 15.46 3.23
C ARG A 129 -3.57 15.00 3.14
N GLY A 130 -4.47 15.98 3.10
CA GLY A 130 -5.92 15.75 2.98
C GLY A 130 -6.36 15.30 1.60
N ALA A 131 -7.62 14.88 1.51
CA ALA A 131 -8.25 14.46 0.27
C ALA A 131 -8.25 15.56 -0.80
N GLU A 132 -8.34 16.83 -0.41
CA GLU A 132 -8.28 17.97 -1.32
C GLU A 132 -6.98 17.95 -2.13
N SER A 133 -5.84 17.94 -1.44
CA SER A 133 -4.52 17.88 -2.11
C SER A 133 -4.37 16.64 -2.99
N PHE A 134 -4.88 15.49 -2.53
CA PHE A 134 -4.88 14.27 -3.34
C PHE A 134 -5.69 14.46 -4.63
N LEU A 135 -6.93 14.99 -4.53
CA LEU A 135 -7.81 15.17 -5.67
C LEU A 135 -7.26 16.20 -6.67
N GLU A 136 -6.62 17.27 -6.19
CA GLU A 136 -5.94 18.24 -7.05
C GLU A 136 -4.83 17.60 -7.88
N GLU A 137 -4.00 16.74 -7.25
CA GLU A 137 -2.88 16.09 -7.93
C GLU A 137 -3.29 15.02 -8.95
N VAL A 138 -4.49 14.43 -8.80
CA VAL A 138 -5.01 13.39 -9.70
C VAL A 138 -6.14 13.89 -10.61
N TYR A 139 -6.42 15.19 -10.59
CA TYR A 139 -7.50 15.80 -11.36
C TYR A 139 -7.45 15.39 -12.84
N GLY A 140 -8.61 14.98 -13.37
CA GLY A 140 -8.75 14.52 -14.75
C GLY A 140 -8.23 13.10 -15.04
N GLY A 141 -7.62 12.44 -14.04
CA GLY A 141 -7.15 11.06 -14.15
C GLY A 141 -8.09 10.05 -13.49
N PRO A 142 -7.91 8.76 -13.77
CA PRO A 142 -8.67 7.70 -13.10
C PRO A 142 -8.26 7.57 -11.63
N ILE A 143 -9.23 7.18 -10.78
CA ILE A 143 -9.00 6.87 -9.36
C ILE A 143 -9.45 5.43 -9.11
N LEU A 144 -8.58 4.65 -8.47
CA LEU A 144 -8.88 3.31 -7.96
C LEU A 144 -9.10 3.39 -6.45
N TYR A 145 -10.10 2.67 -5.96
CA TYR A 145 -10.32 2.44 -4.54
C TYR A 145 -9.99 0.97 -4.21
N LEU A 146 -9.01 0.73 -3.32
CA LEU A 146 -8.45 -0.58 -2.98
C LEU A 146 -8.53 -0.89 -1.48
#